data_f6cb141a06baec0aebbd6ba2845eb6a5
#
_entry.id   f6cb141a06baec0aebbd6ba2845eb6a5
#
_cell.length_a   1.000
_cell.length_b   1.000
_cell.length_c   1.000
_cell.angle_alpha   90.00
_cell.angle_beta   90.00
_cell.angle_gamma   90.00
#
_symmetry.space_group_name_H-M   'P 1'
#
loop_
_entity.id
_entity.type
_entity.pdbx_description
1 polymer ?
#
loop_
_entity_poly.entity_id
_entity_poly.type
_entity_poly.pdbx_seq_one_letter_code
_entity_poly.pdbx_strand_id
1 'polypeptide(L)'
;VMIENELKNYGKADVRGSRWIQIYARRPLREVYYLGIDKCVPIIESEKKNNIQYETSSVSNDLITNILHYASYILNKPYTSFNQHQQPNGKILIGVESEGLAYSSLSMSAGEQKIFLILETILKADKNALILIDELDLLLHDEALKKLIDVISTHAEDKNKQIIFTTHREMVTTLSDKINIRHVVNIQGRSYSFEETKPDAINRL
;
A
#
# COMPACT_ATOMS: atom_id res chain seq x y z
N VAL A 1 3.68 4.55 7.61
CA VAL A 1 3.42 5.86 8.24
C VAL A 1 2.00 5.80 8.71
N MET A 2 1.81 5.51 10.02
CA MET A 2 0.51 5.77 10.61
C MET A 2 0.20 7.24 10.33
N ILE A 3 -0.86 7.49 9.59
CA ILE A 3 -1.53 8.78 9.71
C ILE A 3 -2.04 8.73 11.14
N GLU A 4 -1.38 9.48 12.04
CA GLU A 4 -1.93 9.71 13.36
C GLU A 4 -3.40 10.01 13.15
N ASN A 5 -4.23 9.17 13.76
CA ASN A 5 -5.66 9.39 13.82
C ASN A 5 -5.87 10.72 14.57
N GLU A 6 -5.76 11.85 13.88
CA GLU A 6 -6.62 12.95 14.21
C GLU A 6 -8.03 12.40 13.98
N LEU A 7 -8.58 11.82 15.04
CA LEU A 7 -10.00 11.79 15.25
C LEU A 7 -10.46 13.24 15.02
N LYS A 8 -10.76 13.58 13.77
CA LYS A 8 -11.53 14.79 13.49
C LYS A 8 -12.80 14.56 14.26
N ASN A 9 -12.83 15.09 15.48
CA ASN A 9 -14.06 15.35 16.20
C ASN A 9 -14.84 16.22 15.23
N TYR A 10 -15.67 15.60 14.41
CA TYR A 10 -16.73 16.28 13.70
C TYR A 10 -17.58 16.86 14.82
N GLY A 11 -17.32 18.15 15.08
CA GLY A 11 -17.81 18.87 16.22
C GLY A 11 -19.26 18.55 16.41
N LYS A 12 -19.70 18.46 17.64
CA LYS A 12 -21.10 18.46 18.03
C LYS A 12 -21.82 19.55 17.26
N ALA A 13 -22.25 19.25 16.05
CA ALA A 13 -23.34 19.98 15.46
C ALA A 13 -24.54 19.62 16.33
N ASP A 14 -24.93 20.54 17.17
CA ASP A 14 -26.12 20.48 17.99
C ASP A 14 -27.36 20.52 17.06
N VAL A 15 -27.57 19.42 16.35
CA VAL A 15 -28.77 19.21 15.53
C VAL A 15 -29.64 18.25 16.30
N ARG A 16 -30.45 18.84 17.18
CA ARG A 16 -31.57 18.14 17.82
C ARG A 16 -32.41 17.49 16.74
N GLY A 17 -32.41 16.14 16.70
CA GLY A 17 -33.32 15.35 15.88
C GLY A 17 -32.76 14.58 14.70
N SER A 18 -31.48 14.61 14.42
CA SER A 18 -30.90 13.82 13.32
C SER A 18 -30.55 12.38 13.76
N ARG A 19 -31.25 11.41 13.24
CA ARG A 19 -31.01 9.96 13.41
C ARG A 19 -29.56 9.52 13.03
N TRP A 20 -28.84 10.31 12.26
CA TRP A 20 -27.53 10.01 11.74
C TRP A 20 -26.40 10.18 12.76
N ILE A 21 -26.52 11.07 13.75
CA ILE A 21 -25.47 11.35 14.73
C ILE A 21 -25.27 10.17 15.70
N GLN A 22 -26.33 9.48 16.06
CA GLN A 22 -26.27 8.35 16.99
C GLN A 22 -25.55 7.11 16.41
N ILE A 23 -25.54 6.95 15.09
CA ILE A 23 -24.93 5.79 14.43
C ILE A 23 -23.40 5.92 14.41
N TYR A 24 -22.86 7.13 14.26
CA TYR A 24 -21.40 7.34 14.22
C TYR A 24 -20.72 7.09 15.56
N ALA A 25 -21.33 7.47 16.67
CA ALA A 25 -20.78 7.24 18.01
C ALA A 25 -20.72 5.76 18.42
N ARG A 26 -21.43 4.87 17.72
CA ARG A 26 -21.46 3.42 17.99
C ARG A 26 -20.63 2.59 17.03
N ARG A 27 -19.97 3.21 16.05
CA ARG A 27 -19.12 2.47 15.11
C ARG A 27 -17.85 2.02 15.83
N PRO A 28 -17.43 0.77 15.66
CA PRO A 28 -16.15 0.33 16.17
C PRO A 28 -15.02 1.14 15.53
N LEU A 29 -14.05 1.53 16.32
CA LEU A 29 -12.81 2.13 15.82
C LEU A 29 -12.08 1.09 14.98
N ARG A 30 -11.59 1.51 13.81
CA ARG A 30 -10.75 0.66 12.95
C ARG A 30 -9.54 1.45 12.49
N GLU A 31 -8.43 0.78 12.32
CA GLU A 31 -7.25 1.36 11.70
C GLU A 31 -7.52 1.68 10.23
N VAL A 32 -7.01 2.81 9.78
CA VAL A 32 -7.06 3.25 8.39
C VAL A 32 -5.67 3.67 7.94
N TYR A 33 -5.21 3.06 6.86
CA TYR A 33 -3.94 3.37 6.20
C TYR A 33 -4.22 3.95 4.82
N TYR A 34 -3.47 4.97 4.45
CA TYR A 34 -3.51 5.55 3.11
C TYR A 34 -2.11 5.61 2.50
N LEU A 35 -1.96 4.97 1.35
CA LEU A 35 -0.76 4.98 0.54
C LEU A 35 -1.05 5.76 -0.73
N GLY A 36 -0.72 7.05 -0.74
CA GLY A 36 -0.89 7.94 -1.89
C GLY A 36 0.31 7.89 -2.83
N ILE A 37 0.17 8.54 -3.98
CA ILE A 37 1.22 8.66 -5.00
C ILE A 37 2.49 9.31 -4.45
N ASP A 38 2.35 10.24 -3.49
CA ASP A 38 3.46 10.91 -2.82
C ASP A 38 4.44 9.93 -2.15
N LYS A 39 3.97 8.74 -1.77
CA LYS A 39 4.78 7.66 -1.20
C LYS A 39 5.53 6.83 -2.24
N CYS A 40 5.26 7.05 -3.52
CA CYS A 40 5.91 6.36 -4.63
C CYS A 40 7.18 7.10 -5.13
N VAL A 41 7.44 8.31 -4.63
CA VAL A 41 8.64 9.08 -4.99
C VAL A 41 9.87 8.40 -4.37
N PRO A 42 10.89 8.01 -5.16
CA PRO A 42 12.09 7.40 -4.63
C PRO A 42 12.77 8.27 -3.57
N ILE A 43 13.23 7.66 -2.50
CA ILE A 43 13.83 8.37 -1.36
C ILE A 43 15.02 9.23 -1.81
N ILE A 44 15.79 8.76 -2.81
CA ILE A 44 16.94 9.49 -3.34
C ILE A 44 16.56 10.85 -3.93
N GLU A 45 15.37 11.00 -4.49
CA GLU A 45 14.91 12.29 -5.04
C GLU A 45 14.57 13.31 -3.95
N SER A 46 14.22 12.84 -2.76
CA SER A 46 13.95 13.69 -1.60
C SER A 46 15.22 14.02 -0.80
N GLU A 47 16.30 13.26 -0.97
CA GLU A 47 17.56 13.47 -0.25
C GLU A 47 18.45 14.48 -0.97
N LYS A 48 18.69 15.62 -0.30
CA LYS A 48 19.53 16.72 -0.83
C LYS A 48 21.00 16.61 -0.46
N LYS A 49 21.40 15.61 0.35
CA LYS A 49 22.76 15.48 0.87
C LYS A 49 23.54 14.46 0.05
N ASN A 50 24.72 14.85 -0.43
CA ASN A 50 25.64 13.99 -1.16
C ASN A 50 26.35 12.96 -0.27
N ASN A 51 26.35 13.14 1.04
CA ASN A 51 26.98 12.22 2.00
C ASN A 51 26.05 12.02 3.18
N ILE A 52 25.50 10.82 3.30
CA ILE A 52 24.52 10.45 4.33
C ILE A 52 25.23 9.53 5.32
N GLN A 53 25.39 10.02 6.56
CA GLN A 53 25.86 9.20 7.66
C GLN A 53 24.70 8.46 8.30
N TYR A 54 24.88 7.18 8.62
CA TYR A 54 23.89 6.36 9.30
C TYR A 54 24.54 5.22 10.08
N GLU A 55 23.86 4.78 11.12
CA GLU A 55 24.20 3.55 11.84
C GLU A 55 23.32 2.41 11.32
N THR A 56 23.94 1.26 11.05
CA THR A 56 23.24 0.08 10.51
C THR A 56 22.96 -0.91 11.62
N SER A 57 21.72 -1.36 11.72
CA SER A 57 21.30 -2.48 12.56
C SER A 57 20.56 -3.52 11.72
N SER A 58 20.89 -4.79 11.94
CA SER A 58 20.12 -5.88 11.32
C SER A 58 18.83 -6.10 12.10
N VAL A 59 17.74 -6.32 11.37
CA VAL A 59 16.42 -6.60 11.95
C VAL A 59 15.95 -7.96 11.49
N SER A 60 15.64 -8.82 12.46
CA SER A 60 15.10 -10.16 12.18
C SER A 60 13.95 -10.43 13.14
N ASN A 61 12.77 -10.65 12.58
CA ASN A 61 11.56 -11.10 13.27
C ASN A 61 10.60 -11.69 12.24
N ASP A 62 9.52 -12.29 12.70
CA ASP A 62 8.55 -12.95 11.82
C ASP A 62 7.95 -12.01 10.77
N LEU A 63 7.70 -10.74 11.14
CA LEU A 63 7.21 -9.74 10.20
C LEU A 63 8.21 -9.51 9.06
N ILE A 64 9.47 -9.31 9.38
CA ILE A 64 10.52 -9.08 8.39
C ILE A 64 10.74 -10.32 7.52
N THR A 65 10.72 -11.50 8.11
CA THR A 65 10.83 -12.76 7.34
C THR A 65 9.71 -12.86 6.31
N ASN A 66 8.47 -12.54 6.69
CA ASN A 66 7.35 -12.52 5.76
C ASN A 66 7.48 -11.43 4.68
N ILE A 67 7.94 -10.22 5.05
CA ILE A 67 8.19 -9.14 4.08
C ILE A 67 9.21 -9.59 3.03
N LEU A 68 10.35 -10.15 3.45
CA LEU A 68 11.39 -10.63 2.53
C LEU A 68 10.87 -11.76 1.63
N HIS A 69 10.10 -12.69 2.19
CA HIS A 69 9.51 -13.78 1.42
C HIS A 69 8.58 -13.27 0.31
N TYR A 70 7.62 -12.41 0.65
CA TYR A 70 6.69 -11.86 -0.33
C TYR A 70 7.35 -10.89 -1.31
N ALA A 71 8.29 -10.07 -0.86
CA ALA A 71 9.06 -9.21 -1.76
C ALA A 71 9.84 -10.04 -2.78
N SER A 72 10.48 -11.13 -2.35
CA SER A 72 11.20 -12.05 -3.23
C SER A 72 10.27 -12.68 -4.27
N TYR A 73 9.08 -13.10 -3.86
CA TYR A 73 8.07 -13.67 -4.76
C TYR A 73 7.57 -12.65 -5.79
N ILE A 74 7.21 -11.44 -5.34
CA ILE A 74 6.63 -10.40 -6.19
C ILE A 74 7.65 -9.87 -7.19
N LEU A 75 8.86 -9.57 -6.72
CA LEU A 75 9.90 -8.93 -7.53
C LEU A 75 10.79 -9.93 -8.28
N ASN A 76 10.57 -11.22 -8.05
CA ASN A 76 11.37 -12.30 -8.63
C ASN A 76 12.87 -12.11 -8.36
N LYS A 77 13.21 -11.70 -7.13
CA LYS A 77 14.56 -11.35 -6.69
C LYS A 77 14.79 -11.87 -5.28
N PRO A 78 15.82 -12.68 -5.01
CA PRO A 78 16.05 -13.26 -3.69
C PRO A 78 16.52 -12.20 -2.70
N TYR A 79 15.73 -11.90 -1.69
CA TYR A 79 16.12 -11.04 -0.57
C TYR A 79 16.46 -11.91 0.65
N THR A 80 17.67 -11.74 1.20
CA THR A 80 18.22 -12.60 2.25
C THR A 80 18.30 -11.92 3.60
N SER A 81 18.44 -10.59 3.65
CA SER A 81 18.49 -9.84 4.90
C SER A 81 17.78 -8.49 4.81
N PHE A 82 17.39 -7.98 5.97
CA PHE A 82 16.77 -6.67 6.14
C PHE A 82 17.52 -5.89 7.20
N ASN A 83 17.92 -4.67 6.86
CA ASN A 83 18.65 -3.77 7.73
C ASN A 83 17.92 -2.44 7.88
N GLN A 84 18.11 -1.78 9.01
CA GLN A 84 17.70 -0.41 9.23
C GLN A 84 18.94 0.48 9.33
N HIS A 85 18.92 1.57 8.59
CA HIS A 85 19.97 2.59 8.59
C HIS A 85 19.41 3.84 9.25
N GLN A 86 19.79 4.05 10.50
CA GLN A 86 19.31 5.19 11.26
C GLN A 86 20.24 6.39 11.05
N GLN A 87 19.68 7.50 10.56
CA GLN A 87 20.39 8.76 10.42
C GLN A 87 20.41 9.55 11.76
N PRO A 88 21.37 10.47 11.96
CA PRO A 88 21.44 11.31 13.17
C PRO A 88 20.20 12.17 13.41
N ASN A 89 19.44 12.49 12.37
CA ASN A 89 18.17 13.23 12.46
C ASN A 89 16.97 12.37 12.83
N GLY A 90 17.19 11.07 13.13
CA GLY A 90 16.15 10.12 13.46
C GLY A 90 15.44 9.46 12.26
N LYS A 91 15.75 9.86 11.02
CA LYS A 91 15.20 9.22 9.80
C LYS A 91 15.77 7.80 9.69
N ILE A 92 14.90 6.85 9.40
CA ILE A 92 15.27 5.45 9.17
C ILE A 92 15.13 5.15 7.69
N LEU A 93 16.20 4.63 7.10
CA LEU A 93 16.21 4.07 5.76
C LEU A 93 16.24 2.55 5.87
N ILE A 94 15.52 1.87 5.00
CA ILE A 94 15.61 0.42 4.92
C ILE A 94 16.80 0.00 4.04
N GLY A 95 17.44 -1.09 4.40
CA GLY A 95 18.45 -1.77 3.60
C GLY A 95 18.09 -3.24 3.43
N VAL A 96 18.54 -3.81 2.34
CA VAL A 96 18.34 -5.23 2.03
C VAL A 96 19.62 -5.82 1.46
N GLU A 97 19.69 -7.14 1.48
CA GLU A 97 20.70 -7.89 0.76
C GLU A 97 20.02 -8.80 -0.25
N SER A 98 20.54 -8.81 -1.46
CA SER A 98 20.10 -9.69 -2.54
C SER A 98 21.29 -10.09 -3.41
N GLU A 99 21.42 -11.38 -3.71
CA GLU A 99 22.51 -11.92 -4.54
C GLU A 99 23.92 -11.54 -4.06
N GLY A 100 24.10 -11.45 -2.73
CA GLY A 100 25.36 -11.07 -2.10
C GLY A 100 25.68 -9.57 -2.13
N LEU A 101 24.76 -8.73 -2.62
CA LEU A 101 24.88 -7.27 -2.63
C LEU A 101 23.97 -6.66 -1.56
N ALA A 102 24.56 -5.92 -0.63
CA ALA A 102 23.84 -5.13 0.36
C ALA A 102 23.67 -3.70 -0.15
N TYR A 103 22.43 -3.18 -0.11
CA TYR A 103 22.13 -1.81 -0.54
C TYR A 103 20.94 -1.24 0.26
N SER A 104 20.88 0.09 0.33
CA SER A 104 19.83 0.80 1.04
C SER A 104 18.71 1.27 0.09
N SER A 105 17.63 1.77 0.66
CA SER A 105 16.52 2.39 -0.08
C SER A 105 16.96 3.57 -0.97
N LEU A 106 18.14 4.14 -0.77
CA LEU A 106 18.70 5.14 -1.67
C LEU A 106 19.11 4.55 -3.04
N SER A 107 19.44 3.26 -3.07
CA SER A 107 19.84 2.54 -4.29
C SER A 107 18.76 1.57 -4.80
N MET A 108 17.66 1.41 -4.05
CA MET A 108 16.51 0.64 -4.50
C MET A 108 15.78 1.35 -5.63
N SER A 109 15.27 0.57 -6.58
CA SER A 109 14.31 1.11 -7.54
C SER A 109 13.04 1.60 -6.85
N ALA A 110 12.34 2.52 -7.47
CA ALA A 110 11.08 3.03 -6.92
C ALA A 110 10.02 1.92 -6.75
N GLY A 111 9.99 0.95 -7.66
CA GLY A 111 9.12 -0.23 -7.56
C GLY A 111 9.46 -1.12 -6.36
N GLU A 112 10.75 -1.35 -6.08
CA GLU A 112 11.18 -2.09 -4.88
C GLU A 112 10.71 -1.36 -3.60
N GLN A 113 10.99 -0.05 -3.51
CA GLN A 113 10.58 0.75 -2.34
C GLN A 113 9.08 0.68 -2.10
N LYS A 114 8.29 0.76 -3.18
CA LYS A 114 6.83 0.66 -3.14
C LYS A 114 6.36 -0.70 -2.63
N ILE A 115 6.93 -1.80 -3.13
CA ILE A 115 6.57 -3.16 -2.67
C ILE A 115 6.87 -3.33 -1.18
N PHE A 116 8.07 -2.93 -0.72
CA PHE A 116 8.40 -2.99 0.71
C PHE A 116 7.42 -2.18 1.57
N LEU A 117 7.05 -0.97 1.13
CA LEU A 117 6.10 -0.12 1.84
C LEU A 117 4.70 -0.74 1.91
N ILE A 118 4.20 -1.29 0.81
CA ILE A 118 2.88 -1.94 0.76
C ILE A 118 2.87 -3.18 1.66
N LEU A 119 3.87 -4.04 1.55
CA LEU A 119 3.98 -5.25 2.37
C LEU A 119 4.09 -4.92 3.85
N GLU A 120 4.92 -3.96 4.23
CA GLU A 120 5.03 -3.51 5.62
C GLU A 120 3.67 -3.02 6.15
N THR A 121 2.96 -2.22 5.37
CA THR A 121 1.64 -1.70 5.76
C THR A 121 0.62 -2.83 5.92
N ILE A 122 0.53 -3.74 4.95
CA ILE A 122 -0.45 -4.82 4.98
C ILE A 122 -0.18 -5.81 6.10
N LEU A 123 1.09 -6.17 6.32
CA LEU A 123 1.45 -7.17 7.32
C LEU A 123 1.37 -6.63 8.75
N LYS A 124 1.64 -5.34 8.96
CA LYS A 124 1.51 -4.66 10.26
C LYS A 124 0.06 -4.34 10.64
N ALA A 125 -0.79 -4.06 9.67
CA ALA A 125 -2.16 -3.65 9.91
C ALA A 125 -2.92 -4.69 10.73
N ASP A 126 -3.71 -4.23 11.70
CA ASP A 126 -4.53 -5.07 12.53
C ASP A 126 -5.68 -5.74 11.77
N LYS A 127 -6.30 -6.73 12.41
CA LYS A 127 -7.53 -7.34 11.92
C LYS A 127 -8.61 -6.26 11.72
N ASN A 128 -9.37 -6.37 10.63
CA ASN A 128 -10.42 -5.44 10.22
C ASN A 128 -9.92 -4.02 9.81
N ALA A 129 -8.62 -3.81 9.59
CA ALA A 129 -8.10 -2.55 9.10
C ALA A 129 -8.65 -2.20 7.70
N LEU A 130 -8.70 -0.90 7.39
CA LEU A 130 -8.95 -0.39 6.04
C LEU A 130 -7.65 0.14 5.45
N ILE A 131 -7.27 -0.36 4.29
CA ILE A 131 -6.08 0.07 3.58
C ILE A 131 -6.50 0.64 2.23
N LEU A 132 -6.13 1.88 1.98
CA LEU A 132 -6.41 2.60 0.75
C LEU A 132 -5.08 2.79 0.01
N ILE A 133 -5.00 2.37 -1.26
CA ILE A 133 -3.79 2.47 -2.07
C ILE A 133 -4.14 3.17 -3.37
N ASP A 134 -3.50 4.31 -3.61
CA ASP A 134 -3.68 5.04 -4.85
C ASP A 134 -2.66 4.58 -5.89
N GLU A 135 -3.13 4.35 -7.13
CA GLU A 135 -2.33 3.85 -8.26
C GLU A 135 -1.45 2.64 -7.89
N LEU A 136 -2.07 1.52 -7.51
CA LEU A 136 -1.36 0.29 -7.11
C LEU A 136 -0.32 -0.16 -8.15
N ASP A 137 -0.61 0.04 -9.43
CA ASP A 137 0.22 -0.37 -10.57
C ASP A 137 1.41 0.55 -10.85
N LEU A 138 1.43 1.78 -10.31
CA LEU A 138 2.50 2.73 -10.57
C LEU A 138 3.87 2.11 -10.23
N LEU A 139 4.83 2.21 -11.16
CA LEU A 139 6.20 1.68 -11.06
C LEU A 139 6.31 0.13 -11.03
N LEU A 140 5.22 -0.58 -11.29
CA LEU A 140 5.21 -2.04 -11.36
C LEU A 140 4.92 -2.51 -12.80
N HIS A 141 5.57 -3.60 -13.21
CA HIS A 141 5.20 -4.33 -14.41
C HIS A 141 4.09 -5.33 -14.11
N ASP A 142 3.39 -5.80 -15.13
CA ASP A 142 2.16 -6.58 -14.99
C ASP A 142 2.34 -7.87 -14.16
N GLU A 143 3.47 -8.56 -14.31
CA GLU A 143 3.74 -9.78 -13.54
C GLU A 143 3.91 -9.50 -12.04
N ALA A 144 4.62 -8.42 -11.68
CA ALA A 144 4.77 -8.02 -10.28
C ALA A 144 3.43 -7.54 -9.69
N LEU A 145 2.63 -6.79 -10.47
CA LEU A 145 1.31 -6.35 -10.06
C LEU A 145 0.38 -7.54 -9.80
N LYS A 146 0.38 -8.56 -10.68
CA LYS A 146 -0.41 -9.78 -10.53
C LYS A 146 -0.06 -10.52 -9.25
N LYS A 147 1.24 -10.74 -9.00
CA LYS A 147 1.74 -11.39 -7.77
C LYS A 147 1.41 -10.57 -6.52
N LEU A 148 1.52 -9.24 -6.61
CA LEU A 148 1.14 -8.36 -5.52
C LEU A 148 -0.35 -8.50 -5.17
N ILE A 149 -1.23 -8.50 -6.17
CA ILE A 149 -2.67 -8.68 -5.97
C ILE A 149 -2.96 -10.05 -5.33
N ASP A 150 -2.27 -11.10 -5.72
CA ASP A 150 -2.37 -12.42 -5.09
C ASP A 150 -2.07 -12.37 -3.58
N VAL A 151 -0.96 -11.74 -3.21
CA VAL A 151 -0.56 -11.59 -1.80
C VAL A 151 -1.56 -10.72 -1.04
N ILE A 152 -1.99 -9.61 -1.62
CA ILE A 152 -2.95 -8.67 -1.02
C ILE A 152 -4.30 -9.37 -0.75
N SER A 153 -4.85 -10.10 -1.73
CA SER A 153 -6.14 -10.77 -1.60
C SER A 153 -6.11 -11.83 -0.50
N THR A 154 -5.07 -12.66 -0.46
CA THR A 154 -4.90 -13.68 0.59
C THR A 154 -4.86 -13.05 1.99
N HIS A 155 -4.06 -12.00 2.17
CA HIS A 155 -3.98 -11.34 3.48
C HIS A 155 -5.23 -10.53 3.86
N ALA A 156 -5.99 -10.05 2.88
CA ALA A 156 -7.27 -9.40 3.12
C ALA A 156 -8.29 -10.39 3.70
N GLU A 157 -8.38 -11.59 3.14
CA GLU A 157 -9.27 -12.65 3.60
C GLU A 157 -8.87 -13.17 4.98
N ASP A 158 -7.63 -13.57 5.18
CA ASP A 158 -7.12 -14.18 6.43
C ASP A 158 -7.32 -13.29 7.66
N LYS A 159 -7.19 -11.98 7.50
CA LYS A 159 -7.28 -11.00 8.58
C LYS A 159 -8.55 -10.14 8.51
N ASN A 160 -9.49 -10.48 7.62
CA ASN A 160 -10.72 -9.70 7.40
C ASN A 160 -10.42 -8.20 7.20
N LYS A 161 -9.37 -7.88 6.45
CA LYS A 161 -8.98 -6.51 6.10
C LYS A 161 -9.75 -6.08 4.86
N GLN A 162 -10.10 -4.80 4.79
CA GLN A 162 -10.63 -4.20 3.58
C GLN A 162 -9.53 -3.43 2.88
N ILE A 163 -9.17 -3.86 1.67
CA ILE A 163 -8.16 -3.19 0.87
C ILE A 163 -8.85 -2.63 -0.38
N ILE A 164 -8.72 -1.33 -0.60
CA ILE A 164 -9.27 -0.64 -1.76
C ILE A 164 -8.10 0.03 -2.48
N PHE A 165 -7.99 -0.21 -3.76
CA PHE A 165 -6.96 0.41 -4.57
C PHE A 165 -7.48 0.93 -5.90
N THR A 166 -6.81 1.93 -6.46
CA THR A 166 -7.00 2.40 -7.82
C THR A 166 -5.92 1.84 -8.74
N THR A 167 -6.24 1.67 -10.00
CA THR A 167 -5.29 1.23 -11.03
C THR A 167 -5.76 1.64 -12.42
N HIS A 168 -4.82 1.86 -13.34
CA HIS A 168 -5.08 2.12 -14.75
C HIS A 168 -4.79 0.90 -15.64
N ARG A 169 -4.40 -0.26 -15.07
CA ARG A 169 -4.04 -1.46 -15.82
C ARG A 169 -5.25 -2.33 -16.13
N GLU A 170 -5.55 -2.48 -17.42
CA GLU A 170 -6.63 -3.35 -17.89
C GLU A 170 -6.43 -4.82 -17.50
N MET A 171 -5.19 -5.28 -17.38
CA MET A 171 -4.89 -6.66 -16.98
C MET A 171 -5.54 -7.06 -15.65
N VAL A 172 -5.83 -6.08 -14.76
CA VAL A 172 -6.51 -6.32 -13.47
C VAL A 172 -7.89 -6.93 -13.68
N THR A 173 -8.56 -6.67 -14.81
CA THR A 173 -9.87 -7.25 -15.13
C THR A 173 -9.84 -8.78 -15.27
N THR A 174 -8.66 -9.35 -15.55
CA THR A 174 -8.48 -10.81 -15.60
C THR A 174 -8.43 -11.47 -14.22
N LEU A 175 -8.38 -10.69 -13.14
CA LEU A 175 -8.29 -11.14 -11.75
C LEU A 175 -9.63 -10.99 -11.00
N SER A 176 -10.74 -10.96 -11.72
CA SER A 176 -12.10 -10.79 -11.16
C SER A 176 -12.54 -11.93 -10.23
N ASP A 177 -11.84 -13.05 -10.24
CA ASP A 177 -12.00 -14.17 -9.30
C ASP A 177 -11.40 -13.88 -7.91
N LYS A 178 -10.47 -12.94 -7.82
CA LYS A 178 -9.73 -12.59 -6.59
C LYS A 178 -10.11 -11.24 -5.98
N ILE A 179 -10.58 -10.33 -6.82
CA ILE A 179 -10.88 -8.95 -6.43
C ILE A 179 -12.20 -8.47 -7.00
N ASN A 180 -12.86 -7.58 -6.26
CA ASN A 180 -14.10 -6.96 -6.72
C ASN A 180 -13.77 -5.68 -7.52
N ILE A 181 -14.00 -5.70 -8.81
CA ILE A 181 -13.63 -4.63 -9.73
C ILE A 181 -14.78 -3.65 -9.90
N ARG A 182 -14.47 -2.36 -9.89
CA ARG A 182 -15.38 -1.27 -10.21
C ARG A 182 -14.76 -0.40 -11.28
N HIS A 183 -15.42 -0.28 -12.42
CA HIS A 183 -15.01 0.64 -13.47
C HIS A 183 -15.62 2.01 -13.24
N VAL A 184 -14.79 3.04 -13.22
CA VAL A 184 -15.22 4.43 -13.01
C VAL A 184 -14.96 5.23 -14.28
N VAL A 185 -16.02 5.85 -14.81
CA VAL A 185 -15.94 6.74 -15.97
C VAL A 185 -16.50 8.12 -15.64
N ASN A 186 -15.95 9.15 -16.26
CA ASN A 186 -16.47 10.49 -16.17
C ASN A 186 -17.18 10.83 -17.49
N ILE A 187 -18.48 11.07 -17.42
CA ILE A 187 -19.31 11.47 -18.58
C ILE A 187 -19.90 12.85 -18.26
N GLN A 188 -19.52 13.85 -19.05
CA GLN A 188 -20.02 15.23 -18.91
C GLN A 188 -19.88 15.80 -17.47
N GLY A 189 -18.73 15.53 -16.82
CA GLY A 189 -18.44 16.03 -15.47
C GLY A 189 -19.13 15.26 -14.33
N ARG A 190 -19.78 14.13 -14.63
CA ARG A 190 -20.36 13.22 -13.64
C ARG A 190 -19.64 11.89 -13.66
N SER A 191 -19.26 11.39 -12.48
CA SER A 191 -18.61 10.07 -12.33
C SER A 191 -19.66 8.98 -12.16
N TYR A 192 -19.51 7.92 -12.93
CA TYR A 192 -20.34 6.72 -12.87
C TYR A 192 -19.48 5.51 -12.54
N SER A 193 -20.00 4.59 -11.74
CA SER A 193 -19.33 3.35 -11.37
C SER A 193 -20.14 2.15 -11.86
N PHE A 194 -19.48 1.23 -12.53
CA PHE A 194 -20.08 0.01 -13.10
C PHE A 194 -19.53 -1.22 -12.37
N GLU A 195 -20.42 -2.18 -12.08
CA GLU A 195 -20.08 -3.37 -11.29
C GLU A 195 -19.46 -4.50 -12.12
N GLU A 196 -19.88 -4.66 -13.37
CA GLU A 196 -19.35 -5.70 -14.25
C GLU A 196 -18.48 -5.07 -15.34
N THR A 197 -17.19 -5.32 -15.25
CA THR A 197 -16.25 -4.89 -16.28
C THR A 197 -15.59 -6.10 -16.94
N LYS A 198 -16.28 -6.69 -17.90
CA LYS A 198 -15.60 -7.55 -18.87
C LYS A 198 -14.79 -6.64 -19.80
N PRO A 199 -13.58 -7.06 -20.24
CA PRO A 199 -12.74 -6.26 -21.15
C PRO A 199 -13.52 -5.76 -22.38
N ASP A 200 -14.45 -6.54 -22.91
CA ASP A 200 -15.30 -6.18 -24.05
C ASP A 200 -16.33 -5.07 -23.75
N ALA A 201 -16.65 -4.83 -22.48
CA ALA A 201 -17.57 -3.76 -22.09
C ALA A 201 -16.86 -2.41 -21.97
N ILE A 202 -15.57 -2.41 -21.59
CA ILE A 202 -14.74 -1.21 -21.46
C ILE A 202 -14.49 -0.58 -22.85
N ASN A 203 -14.29 -1.41 -23.87
CA ASN A 203 -14.02 -0.96 -25.23
C ASN A 203 -15.27 -0.39 -25.96
N ARG A 204 -16.44 -0.42 -25.32
CA ARG A 204 -17.70 0.10 -25.88
C ARG A 204 -18.19 1.39 -25.22
N LEU A 205 -17.48 1.88 -24.22
CA LEU A 205 -17.76 3.15 -23.53
C LEU A 205 -16.82 4.25 -24.01
#